data_cdf2dd30bb95719cdcc0f1bec26e2048
#
_entry.id   cdf2dd30bb95719cdcc0f1bec26e2048
#
_cell.length_a   1.000
_cell.length_b   1.000
_cell.length_c   1.000
_cell.angle_alpha   90.00
_cell.angle_beta   90.00
_cell.angle_gamma   90.00
#
_symmetry.space_group_name_H-M   'P 1'
#
loop_
_entity.id
_entity.type
_entity.pdbx_description
1 polymer ?
#
loop_
_entity_poly.entity_id
_entity_poly.type
_entity_poly.pdbx_seq_one_letter_code
_entity_poly.pdbx_strand_id
1 'polypeptide(L)'
;MQFRENADVMTSDGEKIGRIDRVVVDPTTGEVTHLVVKKGLLFTRDKVVPVDRLEVTAEKQVVLKELADDPDSFPDFEETQYVPTAGIEEFRRREAEQAHQVIWYHTRVSVPWWGEGPDPSLPKPLFIKKTRRNIPEGTIPLDEGAKVVDAAGNSVGEIEEVYAEPEGHRITHLLISRGTISKEKKLIPSVWIKDIFEDSVRLSVGSKLIENLA
;
A
#
# COMPACT_ATOMS: atom_id res chain seq x y z
N MET A 1 -12.29 -8.01 -11.44
CA MET A 1 -11.04 -8.57 -10.87
C MET A 1 -11.17 -8.72 -9.37
N GLN A 2 -10.40 -9.58 -8.76
CA GLN A 2 -10.42 -9.83 -7.32
C GLN A 2 -8.98 -9.85 -6.82
N PHE A 3 -8.65 -8.92 -5.94
CA PHE A 3 -7.33 -8.83 -5.33
C PHE A 3 -7.45 -9.29 -3.88
N ARG A 4 -6.87 -10.43 -3.61
CA ARG A 4 -6.81 -11.02 -2.28
C ARG A 4 -5.44 -10.76 -1.69
N GLU A 5 -5.48 -10.39 -0.44
CA GLU A 5 -4.34 -10.31 0.43
C GLU A 5 -3.48 -11.59 0.35
N ASN A 6 -2.15 -11.43 0.30
CA ASN A 6 -1.20 -12.55 0.18
C ASN A 6 -1.41 -13.49 -1.02
N ALA A 7 -2.24 -13.10 -2.02
CA ALA A 7 -2.35 -13.88 -3.23
C ALA A 7 -1.01 -13.94 -3.96
N ASP A 8 -0.68 -15.12 -4.46
CA ASP A 8 0.54 -15.32 -5.23
C ASP A 8 0.44 -14.59 -6.57
N VAL A 9 1.53 -13.91 -6.92
CA VAL A 9 1.71 -13.28 -8.23
C VAL A 9 2.69 -14.13 -9.02
N MET A 10 2.24 -14.55 -10.21
CA MET A 10 2.95 -15.47 -11.09
C MET A 10 3.35 -14.78 -12.39
N THR A 11 4.37 -15.29 -13.04
CA THR A 11 4.65 -14.99 -14.44
C THR A 11 3.73 -15.80 -15.34
N SER A 12 3.66 -15.48 -16.62
CA SER A 12 2.87 -16.22 -17.61
C SER A 12 3.36 -17.66 -17.85
N ASP A 13 4.63 -17.95 -17.55
CA ASP A 13 5.23 -19.29 -17.59
C ASP A 13 5.07 -20.09 -16.28
N GLY A 14 4.38 -19.51 -15.28
CA GLY A 14 4.02 -20.18 -14.03
C GLY A 14 5.06 -20.05 -12.92
N GLU A 15 6.04 -19.17 -13.06
CA GLU A 15 7.00 -18.91 -11.99
C GLU A 15 6.43 -17.89 -10.98
N LYS A 16 6.60 -18.16 -9.68
CA LYS A 16 6.13 -17.28 -8.63
C LYS A 16 7.12 -16.14 -8.41
N ILE A 17 6.67 -14.90 -8.61
CA ILE A 17 7.47 -13.69 -8.41
C ILE A 17 7.32 -13.09 -7.01
N GLY A 18 6.15 -13.22 -6.40
CA GLY A 18 5.91 -12.64 -5.07
C GLY A 18 4.48 -12.85 -4.59
N ARG A 19 4.05 -11.97 -3.69
CA ARG A 19 2.67 -11.90 -3.17
C ARG A 19 2.18 -10.48 -3.15
N ILE A 20 0.88 -10.29 -3.29
CA ILE A 20 0.26 -8.98 -3.11
C ILE A 20 0.42 -8.57 -1.64
N ASP A 21 0.98 -7.37 -1.42
CA ASP A 21 1.14 -6.73 -0.12
C ASP A 21 0.14 -5.58 0.04
N ARG A 22 -0.01 -4.74 -1.00
CA ARG A 22 -0.89 -3.58 -1.00
C ARG A 22 -1.59 -3.40 -2.32
N VAL A 23 -2.77 -2.78 -2.24
CA VAL A 23 -3.53 -2.34 -3.41
C VAL A 23 -3.43 -0.82 -3.49
N VAL A 24 -2.86 -0.28 -4.57
CA VAL A 24 -2.72 1.16 -4.76
C VAL A 24 -4.00 1.70 -5.41
N VAL A 25 -4.69 2.56 -4.69
CA VAL A 25 -6.01 3.08 -5.05
C VAL A 25 -5.93 4.59 -5.25
N ASP A 26 -6.58 5.10 -6.29
CA ASP A 26 -6.93 6.51 -6.39
C ASP A 26 -8.19 6.76 -5.53
N PRO A 27 -8.09 7.49 -4.40
CA PRO A 27 -9.21 7.71 -3.50
C PRO A 27 -10.30 8.62 -4.11
N THR A 28 -10.00 9.33 -5.20
CA THR A 28 -10.95 10.23 -5.87
C THR A 28 -11.85 9.46 -6.82
N THR A 29 -11.29 8.54 -7.60
CA THR A 29 -12.01 7.75 -8.61
C THR A 29 -12.45 6.38 -8.08
N GLY A 30 -11.79 5.89 -7.02
CA GLY A 30 -11.96 4.54 -6.50
C GLY A 30 -11.32 3.48 -7.40
N GLU A 31 -10.39 3.86 -8.28
CA GLU A 31 -9.72 2.94 -9.20
C GLU A 31 -8.48 2.33 -8.57
N VAL A 32 -8.30 1.03 -8.76
CA VAL A 32 -7.05 0.33 -8.47
C VAL A 32 -6.08 0.59 -9.62
N THR A 33 -4.97 1.25 -9.34
CA THR A 33 -3.98 1.65 -10.35
C THR A 33 -2.79 0.70 -10.41
N HIS A 34 -2.32 0.25 -9.24
CA HIS A 34 -1.14 -0.61 -9.12
C HIS A 34 -1.33 -1.60 -7.97
N LEU A 35 -0.51 -2.66 -7.99
CA LEU A 35 -0.30 -3.53 -6.84
C LEU A 35 1.13 -3.38 -6.32
N VAL A 36 1.30 -3.40 -5.02
CA VAL A 36 2.62 -3.62 -4.42
C VAL A 36 2.80 -5.11 -4.23
N VAL A 37 3.80 -5.65 -4.93
CA VAL A 37 4.15 -7.07 -4.85
C VAL A 37 5.34 -7.23 -3.92
N LYS A 38 5.11 -7.87 -2.78
CA LYS A 38 6.12 -8.13 -1.77
C LYS A 38 7.17 -9.10 -2.29
N LYS A 39 8.40 -8.81 -1.93
CA LYS A 39 9.58 -9.63 -2.21
C LYS A 39 9.29 -11.12 -2.14
N GLY A 40 9.57 -11.81 -3.25
CA GLY A 40 9.57 -13.28 -3.37
C GLY A 40 10.97 -13.79 -3.66
N LEU A 41 11.06 -14.94 -4.34
CA LEU A 41 12.35 -15.53 -4.73
C LEU A 41 13.07 -14.70 -5.81
N LEU A 42 12.31 -14.07 -6.73
CA LEU A 42 12.84 -13.31 -7.86
C LEU A 42 13.08 -11.83 -7.52
N PHE A 43 12.26 -11.23 -6.68
CA PHE A 43 12.42 -9.84 -6.29
C PHE A 43 13.37 -9.68 -5.12
N THR A 44 14.30 -8.74 -5.21
CA THR A 44 15.15 -8.33 -4.08
C THR A 44 14.48 -7.29 -3.18
N ARG A 45 13.46 -6.58 -3.71
CA ARG A 45 12.67 -5.54 -3.05
C ARG A 45 11.22 -5.61 -3.50
N ASP A 46 10.33 -5.01 -2.71
CA ASP A 46 8.92 -4.90 -3.07
C ASP A 46 8.77 -4.02 -4.32
N LYS A 47 7.97 -4.47 -5.28
CA LYS A 47 7.80 -3.85 -6.59
C LYS A 47 6.41 -3.25 -6.76
N VAL A 48 6.33 -2.16 -7.51
CA VAL A 48 5.06 -1.55 -7.92
C VAL A 48 4.72 -2.00 -9.32
N VAL A 49 3.64 -2.76 -9.47
CA VAL A 49 3.20 -3.35 -10.73
C VAL A 49 1.88 -2.69 -11.16
N PRO A 50 1.81 -2.06 -12.36
CA PRO A 50 0.55 -1.52 -12.88
C PRO A 50 -0.49 -2.61 -13.06
N VAL A 51 -1.74 -2.33 -12.66
CA VAL A 51 -2.83 -3.32 -12.75
C VAL A 51 -3.13 -3.76 -14.18
N ASP A 52 -2.89 -2.90 -15.17
CA ASP A 52 -3.04 -3.20 -16.60
C ASP A 52 -2.11 -4.30 -17.10
N ARG A 53 -0.98 -4.51 -16.42
CA ARG A 53 -0.02 -5.58 -16.71
C ARG A 53 -0.39 -6.91 -16.08
N LEU A 54 -1.48 -6.96 -15.33
CA LEU A 54 -1.91 -8.12 -14.58
C LEU A 54 -3.22 -8.69 -15.13
N GLU A 55 -3.39 -9.99 -15.00
CA GLU A 55 -4.62 -10.70 -15.25
C GLU A 55 -4.96 -11.56 -14.03
N VAL A 56 -6.25 -11.61 -13.69
CA VAL A 56 -6.75 -12.52 -12.65
C VAL A 56 -7.36 -13.72 -13.34
N THR A 57 -6.75 -14.88 -13.15
CA THR A 57 -7.22 -16.14 -13.75
C THR A 57 -8.49 -16.66 -13.07
N ALA A 58 -9.15 -17.65 -13.72
CA ALA A 58 -10.33 -18.33 -13.15
C ALA A 58 -10.02 -19.01 -11.80
N GLU A 59 -8.77 -19.37 -11.55
CA GLU A 59 -8.27 -19.94 -10.28
C GLU A 59 -7.94 -18.88 -9.22
N LYS A 60 -8.28 -17.59 -9.51
CA LYS A 60 -8.01 -16.43 -8.64
C LYS A 60 -6.52 -16.15 -8.40
N GLN A 61 -5.67 -16.60 -9.32
CA GLN A 61 -4.25 -16.25 -9.33
C GLN A 61 -4.06 -14.94 -10.09
N VAL A 62 -3.11 -14.14 -9.65
CA VAL A 62 -2.70 -12.92 -10.34
C VAL A 62 -1.48 -13.26 -11.20
N VAL A 63 -1.59 -13.01 -12.51
CA VAL A 63 -0.55 -13.38 -13.48
C VAL A 63 -0.13 -12.16 -14.27
N LEU A 64 1.16 -11.99 -14.51
CA LEU A 64 1.68 -11.00 -15.47
C LEU A 64 1.28 -11.40 -16.89
N LYS A 65 0.69 -10.47 -17.65
CA LYS A 65 0.16 -10.73 -19.01
C LYS A 65 1.24 -11.07 -20.04
N GLU A 66 2.46 -10.56 -19.88
CA GLU A 66 3.53 -10.70 -20.87
C GLU A 66 4.82 -11.22 -20.23
N LEU A 67 5.45 -12.19 -20.93
CA LEU A 67 6.81 -12.67 -20.65
C LEU A 67 7.90 -11.60 -20.89
N ALA A 68 7.55 -10.51 -21.57
CA ALA A 68 8.51 -9.52 -22.06
C ALA A 68 9.01 -8.54 -20.98
N ASP A 69 8.29 -8.45 -19.87
CA ASP A 69 8.71 -7.58 -18.78
C ASP A 69 9.54 -8.41 -17.80
N ASP A 70 10.86 -8.17 -17.80
CA ASP A 70 11.71 -8.62 -16.72
C ASP A 70 11.06 -8.14 -15.40
N PRO A 71 10.67 -9.06 -14.48
CA PRO A 71 10.05 -8.68 -13.21
C PRO A 71 10.86 -7.65 -12.42
N ASP A 72 12.19 -7.66 -12.59
CA ASP A 72 13.09 -6.69 -11.96
C ASP A 72 12.99 -5.29 -12.59
N SER A 73 12.40 -5.14 -13.78
CA SER A 73 12.23 -3.85 -14.46
C SER A 73 11.19 -2.95 -13.77
N PHE A 74 10.27 -3.51 -12.98
CA PHE A 74 9.29 -2.73 -12.23
C PHE A 74 9.98 -1.87 -11.15
N PRO A 75 9.49 -0.64 -10.91
CA PRO A 75 10.07 0.22 -9.89
C PRO A 75 9.93 -0.39 -8.48
N ASP A 76 10.95 -0.18 -7.67
CA ASP A 76 10.88 -0.52 -6.24
C ASP A 76 9.79 0.32 -5.57
N PHE A 77 9.00 -0.28 -4.67
CA PHE A 77 7.97 0.44 -3.92
C PHE A 77 8.57 1.57 -3.08
N GLU A 78 9.68 1.28 -2.40
CA GLU A 78 10.40 2.27 -1.60
C GLU A 78 11.84 2.42 -2.07
N GLU A 79 12.23 3.63 -2.42
CA GLU A 79 13.61 4.01 -2.69
C GLU A 79 14.18 4.80 -1.53
N THR A 80 15.35 4.38 -1.05
CA THR A 80 16.10 5.09 -0.02
C THR A 80 17.20 5.91 -0.63
N GLN A 81 17.16 7.22 -0.39
CA GLN A 81 18.25 8.15 -0.75
C GLN A 81 18.92 8.68 0.52
N TYR A 82 20.25 8.78 0.48
CA TYR A 82 21.03 9.41 1.53
C TYR A 82 21.40 10.83 1.09
N VAL A 83 20.80 11.83 1.73
CA VAL A 83 21.01 13.24 1.39
C VAL A 83 22.02 13.84 2.38
N PRO A 84 23.13 14.47 1.90
CA PRO A 84 24.07 15.13 2.79
C PRO A 84 23.40 16.22 3.62
N THR A 85 23.74 16.32 4.90
CA THR A 85 23.20 17.37 5.78
C THR A 85 23.69 18.77 5.44
N ALA A 86 24.85 18.87 4.81
CA ALA A 86 25.33 20.12 4.22
C ALA A 86 24.50 20.43 2.95
N GLY A 87 23.61 21.40 3.02
CA GLY A 87 22.71 21.77 1.91
C GLY A 87 21.23 21.45 2.13
N ILE A 88 20.86 20.94 3.32
CA ILE A 88 19.47 20.64 3.70
C ILE A 88 18.54 21.85 3.53
N GLU A 89 19.00 23.07 3.83
CA GLU A 89 18.16 24.26 3.69
C GLU A 89 17.85 24.57 2.23
N GLU A 90 18.82 24.42 1.34
CA GLU A 90 18.60 24.58 -0.09
C GLU A 90 17.73 23.46 -0.67
N PHE A 91 17.92 22.23 -0.19
CA PHE A 91 17.11 21.08 -0.53
C PHE A 91 15.65 21.25 -0.06
N ARG A 92 15.42 21.67 1.20
CA ARG A 92 14.09 21.97 1.74
C ARG A 92 13.38 23.07 0.95
N ARG A 93 14.11 24.09 0.48
CA ARG A 93 13.54 25.15 -0.33
C ARG A 93 13.08 24.65 -1.69
N ARG A 94 13.88 23.81 -2.35
CA ARG A 94 13.52 23.20 -3.65
C ARG A 94 12.33 22.23 -3.52
N GLU A 95 12.25 21.50 -2.42
CA GLU A 95 11.13 20.60 -2.16
C GLU A 95 9.84 21.34 -1.77
N ALA A 96 9.94 22.46 -1.05
CA ALA A 96 8.78 23.31 -0.75
C ALA A 96 8.18 23.91 -2.04
N GLU A 97 8.98 24.12 -3.07
CA GLU A 97 8.54 24.57 -4.39
C GLU A 97 7.94 23.42 -5.26
N GLN A 98 8.25 22.16 -4.93
CA GLN A 98 7.76 20.96 -5.63
C GLN A 98 6.81 20.11 -4.76
N ALA A 99 6.40 20.61 -3.60
CA ALA A 99 5.77 19.85 -2.53
C ALA A 99 4.35 19.41 -2.85
N HIS A 100 4.23 18.21 -3.40
CA HIS A 100 3.01 17.40 -3.32
C HIS A 100 3.30 15.95 -2.88
N GLN A 101 4.49 15.66 -2.33
CA GLN A 101 4.85 14.34 -1.80
C GLN A 101 5.08 14.43 -0.29
N VAL A 102 4.36 13.58 0.47
CA VAL A 102 4.58 13.44 1.91
C VAL A 102 5.92 12.76 2.15
N ILE A 103 6.88 13.50 2.72
CA ILE A 103 8.21 13.00 3.03
C ILE A 103 8.30 12.77 4.53
N TRP A 104 8.52 11.52 4.93
CA TRP A 104 8.78 11.16 6.32
C TRP A 104 10.27 11.12 6.59
N TYR A 105 10.74 11.94 7.54
CA TYR A 105 12.12 11.95 8.00
C TYR A 105 12.28 11.03 9.21
N HIS A 106 13.07 9.98 9.08
CA HIS A 106 13.48 9.18 10.22
C HIS A 106 14.95 9.46 10.50
N THR A 107 15.23 10.22 11.54
CA THR A 107 16.57 10.32 12.11
C THR A 107 16.76 9.17 13.10
N ARG A 108 17.41 8.09 12.71
CA ARG A 108 17.95 7.14 13.68
C ARG A 108 19.25 7.71 14.24
N VAL A 109 19.16 8.39 15.36
CA VAL A 109 20.31 8.61 16.24
C VAL A 109 20.42 7.33 17.07
N SER A 110 21.46 6.55 16.88
CA SER A 110 21.80 5.45 17.80
C SER A 110 22.24 6.07 19.10
N VAL A 111 21.33 6.22 20.07
CA VAL A 111 21.70 6.56 21.44
C VAL A 111 22.11 5.27 22.15
N PRO A 112 23.29 5.25 22.79
CA PRO A 112 23.66 4.14 23.66
C PRO A 112 22.60 4.00 24.76
N TRP A 113 22.25 2.79 25.13
CA TRP A 113 21.15 2.41 26.02
C TRP A 113 21.27 2.90 27.46
N TRP A 114 22.38 3.55 27.87
CA TRP A 114 22.61 4.12 29.21
C TRP A 114 22.22 5.59 29.37
N GLY A 115 21.34 6.13 28.54
CA GLY A 115 20.48 7.25 28.92
C GLY A 115 21.08 8.62 29.09
N GLU A 116 22.27 8.90 28.63
CA GLU A 116 22.76 10.29 28.45
C GLU A 116 22.31 10.79 27.08
N GLY A 117 21.72 11.99 27.03
CA GLY A 117 21.24 12.61 25.80
C GLY A 117 22.33 12.74 24.73
N PRO A 118 22.01 13.08 23.48
CA PRO A 118 22.99 13.15 22.41
C PRO A 118 24.15 14.08 22.82
N ASP A 119 25.33 13.50 22.89
CA ASP A 119 26.56 14.24 23.18
C ASP A 119 26.74 15.33 22.11
N PRO A 120 26.74 16.62 22.49
CA PRO A 120 26.89 17.71 21.53
C PRO A 120 28.27 17.72 20.84
N SER A 121 29.22 16.95 21.32
CA SER A 121 30.55 16.77 20.71
C SER A 121 30.59 15.71 19.63
N LEU A 122 29.55 14.86 19.53
CA LEU A 122 29.46 13.86 18.43
C LEU A 122 29.21 14.57 17.09
N PRO A 123 29.93 14.16 16.04
CA PRO A 123 29.70 14.71 14.71
C PRO A 123 28.25 14.50 14.32
N LYS A 124 27.55 15.57 13.87
CA LYS A 124 26.19 15.48 13.35
C LYS A 124 26.17 14.47 12.21
N PRO A 125 25.10 13.69 12.07
CA PRO A 125 25.01 12.73 10.99
C PRO A 125 25.24 13.42 9.65
N LEU A 126 26.19 12.93 8.87
CA LEU A 126 26.59 13.51 7.58
C LEU A 126 25.49 13.35 6.51
N PHE A 127 24.52 12.45 6.74
CA PHE A 127 23.46 12.13 5.80
C PHE A 127 22.13 11.93 6.51
N ILE A 128 21.06 12.35 5.83
CA ILE A 128 19.67 12.02 6.20
C ILE A 128 19.18 10.94 5.26
N LYS A 129 18.55 9.90 5.81
CA LYS A 129 17.86 8.87 5.04
C LYS A 129 16.51 9.42 4.62
N LYS A 130 16.27 9.55 3.31
CA LYS A 130 15.01 9.89 2.69
C LYS A 130 14.43 8.62 2.04
N THR A 131 13.19 8.28 2.36
CA THR A 131 12.45 7.21 1.69
C THR A 131 11.37 7.84 0.80
N ARG A 132 11.38 7.50 -0.49
CA ARG A 132 10.37 7.87 -1.47
C ARG A 132 9.58 6.63 -1.86
N ARG A 133 8.27 6.75 -2.02
CA ARG A 133 7.40 5.70 -2.59
C ARG A 133 7.16 5.98 -4.07
N ASN A 134 7.37 4.97 -4.91
CA ASN A 134 7.22 5.07 -6.36
C ASN A 134 5.81 4.66 -6.80
N ILE A 135 4.78 5.28 -6.23
CA ILE A 135 3.39 5.14 -6.64
C ILE A 135 2.91 6.44 -7.30
N PRO A 136 1.85 6.41 -8.14
CA PRO A 136 1.30 7.63 -8.74
C PRO A 136 0.91 8.67 -7.69
N GLU A 137 1.11 9.94 -8.02
CA GLU A 137 0.75 11.05 -7.15
C GLU A 137 -0.75 11.04 -6.85
N GLY A 138 -1.10 11.29 -5.58
CA GLY A 138 -2.49 11.29 -5.12
C GLY A 138 -3.09 9.92 -4.84
N THR A 139 -2.35 8.82 -5.12
CA THR A 139 -2.84 7.47 -4.80
C THR A 139 -2.43 7.03 -3.39
N ILE A 140 -3.16 6.06 -2.86
CA ILE A 140 -2.98 5.52 -1.51
C ILE A 140 -2.67 4.03 -1.61
N PRO A 141 -1.54 3.56 -1.04
CA PRO A 141 -1.24 2.14 -0.94
C PRO A 141 -2.01 1.55 0.26
N LEU A 142 -3.21 1.04 -0.01
CA LEU A 142 -4.07 0.42 0.99
C LEU A 142 -3.43 -0.87 1.50
N ASP A 143 -3.19 -0.91 2.80
CA ASP A 143 -2.53 -2.02 3.48
C ASP A 143 -3.41 -3.28 3.51
N GLU A 144 -2.71 -4.40 3.53
CA GLU A 144 -3.25 -5.70 3.88
C GLU A 144 -3.83 -5.66 5.31
N GLY A 145 -5.07 -6.11 5.49
CA GLY A 145 -5.70 -6.07 6.82
C GLY A 145 -6.07 -4.67 7.32
N ALA A 146 -6.12 -3.68 6.41
CA ALA A 146 -6.56 -2.32 6.77
C ALA A 146 -7.93 -2.36 7.48
N LYS A 147 -8.04 -1.59 8.56
CA LYS A 147 -9.26 -1.55 9.37
C LYS A 147 -10.40 -0.88 8.65
N VAL A 148 -11.58 -1.46 8.73
CA VAL A 148 -12.80 -0.81 8.27
C VAL A 148 -13.57 -0.26 9.45
N VAL A 149 -13.89 1.04 9.40
CA VAL A 149 -14.64 1.73 10.45
C VAL A 149 -15.95 2.28 9.89
N ASP A 150 -17.00 2.25 10.73
CA ASP A 150 -18.30 2.82 10.40
C ASP A 150 -18.30 4.36 10.43
N ALA A 151 -19.43 4.98 10.11
CA ALA A 151 -19.57 6.44 10.13
C ALA A 151 -19.29 7.08 11.50
N ALA A 152 -19.46 6.32 12.60
CA ALA A 152 -19.18 6.76 13.97
C ALA A 152 -17.73 6.50 14.41
N GLY A 153 -16.90 5.80 13.58
CA GLY A 153 -15.53 5.45 13.88
C GLY A 153 -15.36 4.10 14.61
N ASN A 154 -16.43 3.30 14.74
CA ASN A 154 -16.32 1.97 15.32
C ASN A 154 -15.76 0.98 14.31
N SER A 155 -14.83 0.12 14.73
CA SER A 155 -14.30 -0.93 13.86
C SER A 155 -15.37 -1.98 13.55
N VAL A 156 -15.56 -2.26 12.27
CA VAL A 156 -16.52 -3.26 11.76
C VAL A 156 -15.83 -4.47 11.13
N GLY A 157 -14.53 -4.44 10.96
CA GLY A 157 -13.72 -5.54 10.46
C GLY A 157 -12.40 -5.09 9.85
N GLU A 158 -11.73 -6.01 9.15
CA GLU A 158 -10.49 -5.80 8.42
C GLU A 158 -10.68 -6.26 6.97
N ILE A 159 -10.03 -5.61 6.02
CA ILE A 159 -10.12 -5.96 4.59
C ILE A 159 -9.39 -7.28 4.35
N GLU A 160 -10.05 -8.22 3.71
CA GLU A 160 -9.46 -9.46 3.20
C GLU A 160 -9.28 -9.45 1.68
N GLU A 161 -10.23 -8.83 0.95
CA GLU A 161 -10.20 -8.83 -0.51
C GLU A 161 -10.81 -7.53 -1.06
N VAL A 162 -10.23 -7.06 -2.17
CA VAL A 162 -10.72 -5.91 -2.94
C VAL A 162 -11.27 -6.43 -4.27
N TYR A 163 -12.53 -6.16 -4.56
CA TYR A 163 -13.18 -6.48 -5.82
C TYR A 163 -13.21 -5.25 -6.70
N ALA A 164 -12.73 -5.36 -7.92
CA ALA A 164 -12.75 -4.30 -8.92
C ALA A 164 -13.37 -4.78 -10.25
N GLU A 165 -13.88 -3.85 -11.03
CA GLU A 165 -14.35 -4.10 -12.38
C GLU A 165 -13.22 -4.65 -13.26
N PRO A 166 -13.49 -5.55 -14.22
CA PRO A 166 -12.49 -6.02 -15.18
C PRO A 166 -11.93 -4.90 -16.06
N GLU A 167 -12.79 -3.98 -16.46
CA GLU A 167 -12.47 -2.79 -17.25
C GLU A 167 -12.55 -1.55 -16.34
N GLY A 168 -11.53 -0.65 -16.43
CA GLY A 168 -11.47 0.56 -15.60
C GLY A 168 -11.08 0.33 -14.14
N HIS A 169 -10.96 -0.93 -13.68
CA HIS A 169 -10.41 -1.34 -12.37
C HIS A 169 -11.02 -0.64 -11.15
N ARG A 170 -12.24 -0.08 -11.27
CA ARG A 170 -12.93 0.60 -10.17
C ARG A 170 -13.37 -0.41 -9.12
N ILE A 171 -13.11 -0.11 -7.86
CA ILE A 171 -13.56 -0.91 -6.72
C ILE A 171 -15.08 -0.99 -6.73
N THR A 172 -15.61 -2.21 -6.68
CA THR A 172 -17.05 -2.49 -6.56
C THR A 172 -17.44 -2.87 -5.15
N HIS A 173 -16.61 -3.68 -4.49
CA HIS A 173 -16.84 -4.17 -3.15
C HIS A 173 -15.53 -4.38 -2.39
N LEU A 174 -15.62 -4.37 -1.07
CA LEU A 174 -14.60 -4.85 -0.15
C LEU A 174 -15.14 -6.05 0.59
N LEU A 175 -14.42 -7.18 0.61
CA LEU A 175 -14.70 -8.28 1.53
C LEU A 175 -13.98 -7.98 2.83
N ILE A 176 -14.73 -7.85 3.90
CA ILE A 176 -14.21 -7.65 5.24
C ILE A 176 -14.44 -8.88 6.10
N SER A 177 -13.56 -9.10 7.06
CA SER A 177 -13.74 -10.11 8.09
C SER A 177 -13.72 -9.50 9.48
N ARG A 178 -14.49 -10.08 10.40
CA ARG A 178 -14.53 -9.70 11.81
C ARG A 178 -14.37 -10.93 12.68
N GLY A 179 -13.55 -10.82 13.71
CA GLY A 179 -13.32 -11.88 14.69
C GLY A 179 -12.06 -12.72 14.43
N THR A 180 -11.47 -13.23 15.52
CA THR A 180 -10.20 -13.99 15.50
C THR A 180 -10.39 -15.50 15.34
N ILE A 181 -11.50 -16.05 15.85
CA ILE A 181 -11.73 -17.51 15.88
C ILE A 181 -12.80 -17.94 14.87
N SER A 182 -13.90 -17.17 14.78
CA SER A 182 -14.95 -17.37 13.77
C SER A 182 -15.04 -16.10 12.96
N LYS A 183 -14.37 -16.09 11.80
CA LYS A 183 -14.36 -14.93 10.90
C LYS A 183 -15.71 -14.82 10.21
N GLU A 184 -16.53 -13.90 10.67
CA GLU A 184 -17.71 -13.46 9.94
C GLU A 184 -17.27 -12.59 8.78
N LYS A 185 -17.65 -12.94 7.55
CA LYS A 185 -17.30 -12.21 6.33
C LYS A 185 -18.49 -11.42 5.82
N LYS A 186 -18.25 -10.18 5.42
CA LYS A 186 -19.26 -9.30 4.82
C LYS A 186 -18.71 -8.60 3.59
N LEU A 187 -19.58 -8.54 2.56
CA LEU A 187 -19.25 -7.87 1.31
C LEU A 187 -19.80 -6.45 1.34
N ILE A 188 -18.93 -5.47 1.46
CA ILE A 188 -19.26 -4.05 1.58
C ILE A 188 -19.26 -3.40 0.21
N PRO A 189 -20.38 -2.82 -0.27
CA PRO A 189 -20.43 -2.09 -1.53
C PRO A 189 -19.54 -0.84 -1.50
N SER A 190 -18.83 -0.55 -2.59
CA SER A 190 -17.95 0.61 -2.68
C SER A 190 -18.66 1.95 -2.50
N VAL A 191 -19.95 2.04 -2.83
CA VAL A 191 -20.78 3.25 -2.62
C VAL A 191 -20.91 3.65 -1.14
N TRP A 192 -20.56 2.76 -0.21
CA TRP A 192 -20.50 3.05 1.22
C TRP A 192 -19.14 3.54 1.67
N ILE A 193 -18.12 3.47 0.83
CA ILE A 193 -16.80 4.02 1.15
C ILE A 193 -16.89 5.54 1.11
N LYS A 194 -16.43 6.16 2.19
CA LYS A 194 -16.35 7.61 2.33
C LYS A 194 -14.92 8.10 2.15
N ASP A 195 -13.99 7.52 2.90
CA ASP A 195 -12.58 7.90 2.89
C ASP A 195 -11.71 6.63 2.88
N ILE A 196 -10.62 6.65 2.11
CA ILE A 196 -9.60 5.60 2.07
C ILE A 196 -8.30 6.19 2.61
N PHE A 197 -7.69 5.47 3.56
CA PHE A 197 -6.37 5.75 4.12
C PHE A 197 -5.48 4.51 3.94
N GLU A 198 -4.19 4.63 4.22
CA GLU A 198 -3.23 3.54 4.07
C GLU A 198 -3.58 2.32 4.94
N ASP A 199 -3.95 2.56 6.20
CA ASP A 199 -4.22 1.55 7.24
C ASP A 199 -5.71 1.38 7.56
N SER A 200 -6.58 2.15 6.91
CA SER A 200 -8.01 2.14 7.25
C SER A 200 -8.91 2.65 6.13
N VAL A 201 -10.15 2.15 6.14
CA VAL A 201 -11.24 2.62 5.27
C VAL A 201 -12.42 3.04 6.14
N ARG A 202 -12.92 4.27 5.93
CA ARG A 202 -14.11 4.79 6.60
C ARG A 202 -15.33 4.64 5.72
N LEU A 203 -16.40 4.12 6.32
CA LEU A 203 -17.70 4.00 5.66
C LEU A 203 -18.60 5.20 5.97
N SER A 204 -19.52 5.49 5.08
CA SER A 204 -20.59 6.50 5.24
C SER A 204 -21.78 5.98 6.04
N VAL A 205 -21.84 4.68 6.34
CA VAL A 205 -22.96 3.99 6.99
C VAL A 205 -22.59 3.54 8.41
N GLY A 206 -23.59 3.36 9.26
CA GLY A 206 -23.40 2.85 10.63
C GLY A 206 -23.39 1.32 10.70
N SER A 207 -22.80 0.78 11.80
CA SER A 207 -22.60 -0.65 12.02
C SER A 207 -23.88 -1.48 11.92
N LYS A 208 -25.04 -0.96 12.34
CA LYS A 208 -26.33 -1.66 12.26
C LYS A 208 -26.71 -2.05 10.82
N LEU A 209 -26.40 -1.18 9.85
CA LEU A 209 -26.69 -1.47 8.44
C LEU A 209 -25.74 -2.56 7.92
N ILE A 210 -24.49 -2.52 8.35
CA ILE A 210 -23.46 -3.50 7.99
C ILE A 210 -23.79 -4.88 8.58
N GLU A 211 -24.28 -4.94 9.84
CA GLU A 211 -24.68 -6.19 10.50
C GLU A 211 -25.82 -6.89 9.77
N ASN A 212 -26.71 -6.12 9.12
CA ASN A 212 -27.85 -6.66 8.38
C ASN A 212 -27.52 -7.09 6.94
N LEU A 213 -26.26 -6.91 6.47
CA LEU A 213 -25.83 -7.50 5.21
C LEU A 213 -25.79 -9.03 5.38
N ALA A 214 -26.43 -9.70 4.41
CA ALA A 214 -26.44 -11.16 4.32
C ALA A 214 -25.08 -11.71 3.89
#